data_6e2e5f324971b23e04b4c4deb32cbe08
#
_entry.id   6e2e5f324971b23e04b4c4deb32cbe08
#
_cell.length_a   1.000
_cell.length_b   1.000
_cell.length_c   1.000
_cell.angle_alpha   90.00
_cell.angle_beta   90.00
_cell.angle_gamma   90.00
#
_symmetry.space_group_name_H-M   'P 1'
#
loop_
_entity.id
_entity.type
_entity.pdbx_description
1 polymer ?
#
loop_
_entity_poly.entity_id
_entity_poly.type
_entity_poly.pdbx_seq_one_letter_code
_entity_poly.pdbx_strand_id
1 'polypeptide(L)'
;MLRIKAAAARTVGRLSRASGRGGGTTLPGRILLRLDHDAIDKLGRGLTKGSTLISATNGKTTTASMLASILADQGRHPVHNRSGSNMTWGVATALLEEKGDEGLFEVDEAWLPEVSRRLKPRTILLGNLFRDQLDRYGETEMLAD
;
A
#
# COMPACT_ATOMS: atom_id res chain seq x y z
N MET A 1 4.61 -2.90 22.14
CA MET A 1 3.20 -2.48 21.87
C MET A 1 2.75 -2.73 20.43
N LEU A 2 3.52 -2.38 19.38
CA LEU A 2 3.12 -2.62 17.97
C LEU A 2 2.78 -4.10 17.66
N ARG A 3 3.57 -5.05 18.18
CA ARG A 3 3.36 -6.51 17.96
C ARG A 3 1.96 -6.99 18.39
N ILE A 4 1.45 -6.50 19.52
CA ILE A 4 0.11 -6.87 20.02
C ILE A 4 -0.98 -6.28 19.13
N LYS A 5 -0.86 -5.00 18.76
CA LYS A 5 -1.79 -4.32 17.85
C LYS A 5 -1.80 -4.98 16.46
N ALA A 6 -0.64 -5.36 15.96
CA ALA A 6 -0.47 -6.09 14.71
C ALA A 6 -1.12 -7.48 14.77
N ALA A 7 -0.95 -8.22 15.87
CA ALA A 7 -1.60 -9.51 16.06
C ALA A 7 -3.13 -9.39 16.07
N ALA A 8 -3.67 -8.44 16.82
CA ALA A 8 -5.11 -8.16 16.85
C ALA A 8 -5.66 -7.84 15.45
N ALA A 9 -5.00 -6.95 14.71
CA ALA A 9 -5.40 -6.59 13.36
C ALA A 9 -5.36 -7.78 12.38
N ARG A 10 -4.35 -8.65 12.47
CA ARG A 10 -4.27 -9.89 11.68
C ARG A 10 -5.40 -10.85 12.00
N THR A 11 -5.72 -11.04 13.29
CA THR A 11 -6.80 -11.95 13.73
C THR A 11 -8.14 -11.49 13.17
N VAL A 12 -8.46 -10.20 13.27
CA VAL A 12 -9.71 -9.65 12.72
C VAL A 12 -9.75 -9.81 11.19
N GLY A 13 -8.63 -9.57 10.51
CA GLY A 13 -8.54 -9.79 9.05
C GLY A 13 -8.81 -11.25 8.65
N ARG A 14 -8.28 -12.21 9.40
CA ARG A 14 -8.53 -13.65 9.18
C ARG A 14 -10.01 -14.01 9.38
N LEU A 15 -10.61 -13.54 10.45
CA LEU A 15 -12.03 -13.77 10.75
C LEU A 15 -12.93 -13.13 9.69
N SER A 16 -12.63 -11.93 9.23
CA SER A 16 -13.38 -11.26 8.16
C SER A 16 -13.33 -12.04 6.85
N ARG A 17 -12.15 -12.56 6.47
CA ARG A 17 -12.00 -13.40 5.27
C ARG A 17 -12.78 -14.72 5.41
N ALA A 18 -12.73 -15.35 6.56
CA ALA A 18 -13.44 -16.60 6.83
C ALA A 18 -14.97 -16.43 6.81
N SER A 19 -15.48 -15.23 7.14
CA SER A 19 -16.92 -14.94 7.13
C SER A 19 -17.48 -14.55 5.75
N GLY A 20 -16.66 -14.55 4.69
CA GLY A 20 -17.09 -14.19 3.33
C GLY A 20 -17.56 -12.74 3.13
N ARG A 21 -17.49 -11.90 4.16
CA ARG A 21 -17.83 -10.47 4.09
C ARG A 21 -16.65 -9.71 3.49
N GLY A 22 -16.78 -9.36 2.21
CA GLY A 22 -15.75 -8.73 1.38
C GLY A 22 -15.14 -7.44 1.91
N GLY A 23 -14.18 -7.51 2.78
CA GLY A 23 -13.38 -6.40 3.32
C GLY A 23 -11.97 -6.85 3.71
N GLY A 24 -11.66 -8.12 3.39
CA GLY A 24 -10.46 -8.79 3.89
C GLY A 24 -9.11 -8.21 3.45
N THR A 25 -9.09 -7.43 2.39
CA THR A 25 -7.85 -6.84 1.85
C THR A 25 -7.47 -5.51 2.50
N THR A 26 -8.43 -4.79 3.10
CA THR A 26 -8.17 -3.45 3.67
C THR A 26 -8.48 -3.34 5.16
N LEU A 27 -9.33 -4.20 5.68
CA LEU A 27 -9.78 -4.16 7.07
C LEU A 27 -8.64 -4.28 8.09
N PRO A 28 -7.64 -5.19 7.91
CA PRO A 28 -6.51 -5.27 8.84
C PRO A 28 -5.73 -3.96 8.94
N GLY A 29 -5.45 -3.32 7.80
CA GLY A 29 -4.75 -2.05 7.76
C GLY A 29 -5.53 -0.91 8.40
N ARG A 30 -6.85 -0.86 8.18
CA ARG A 30 -7.73 0.14 8.83
C ARG A 30 -7.70 0.01 10.36
N ILE A 31 -7.82 -1.21 10.87
CA ILE A 31 -7.77 -1.47 12.31
C ILE A 31 -6.39 -1.12 12.85
N LEU A 32 -5.33 -1.55 12.17
CA LEU A 32 -3.97 -1.26 12.59
C LEU A 32 -3.71 0.25 12.70
N LEU A 33 -4.11 1.03 11.69
CA LEU A 33 -3.93 2.49 11.67
C LEU A 33 -4.79 3.20 12.72
N ARG A 34 -5.95 2.66 13.09
CA ARG A 34 -6.75 3.17 14.21
C ARG A 34 -6.08 2.92 15.57
N LEU A 35 -5.42 1.77 15.72
CA LEU A 35 -4.72 1.41 16.96
C LEU A 35 -3.33 2.06 17.07
N ASP A 36 -2.68 2.29 15.94
CA ASP A 36 -1.34 2.87 15.86
C ASP A 36 -1.18 3.67 14.58
N HIS A 37 -1.35 4.98 14.69
CA HIS A 37 -1.27 5.89 13.55
C HIS A 37 0.08 5.83 12.82
N ASP A 38 1.18 5.56 13.54
CA ASP A 38 2.53 5.47 12.98
C ASP A 38 2.89 4.04 12.53
N ALA A 39 1.91 3.15 12.36
CA ALA A 39 2.18 1.76 12.02
C ALA A 39 2.94 1.59 10.70
N ILE A 40 2.63 2.40 9.68
CA ILE A 40 3.35 2.37 8.39
C ILE A 40 4.82 2.73 8.59
N ASP A 41 5.09 3.80 9.32
CA ASP A 41 6.46 4.25 9.61
C ASP A 41 7.26 3.17 10.36
N LYS A 42 6.61 2.53 11.33
CA LYS A 42 7.24 1.48 12.15
C LYS A 42 7.48 0.19 11.38
N LEU A 43 6.51 -0.26 10.58
CA LEU A 43 6.62 -1.46 9.76
C LEU A 43 7.52 -1.23 8.55
N GLY A 44 7.45 -0.05 7.93
CA GLY A 44 8.29 0.33 6.79
C GLY A 44 9.79 0.30 7.08
N ARG A 45 10.20 0.48 8.33
CA ARG A 45 11.62 0.31 8.75
C ARG A 45 12.16 -1.10 8.49
N GLY A 46 11.28 -2.09 8.36
CA GLY A 46 11.66 -3.46 8.00
C GLY A 46 12.07 -3.61 6.54
N LEU A 47 11.74 -2.63 5.69
CA LEU A 47 12.09 -2.62 4.27
C LEU A 47 13.53 -2.10 4.08
N THR A 48 14.51 -2.90 4.48
CA THR A 48 15.93 -2.50 4.49
C THR A 48 16.51 -2.22 3.10
N LYS A 49 15.88 -2.77 2.05
CA LYS A 49 16.21 -2.47 0.65
C LYS A 49 15.43 -1.28 0.09
N GLY A 50 14.55 -0.68 0.92
CA GLY A 50 13.71 0.43 0.53
C GLY A 50 12.38 0.01 -0.10
N SER A 51 11.67 0.99 -0.63
CA SER A 51 10.39 0.76 -1.31
C SER A 51 10.29 1.56 -2.60
N THR A 52 9.46 1.07 -3.50
CA THR A 52 9.02 1.74 -4.73
C THR A 52 7.53 2.02 -4.64
N LEU A 53 7.11 3.25 -4.87
CA LEU A 53 5.72 3.63 -5.02
C LEU A 53 5.39 3.81 -6.51
N ILE A 54 4.22 3.35 -6.91
CA ILE A 54 3.69 3.52 -8.27
C ILE A 54 2.37 4.27 -8.16
N SER A 55 2.30 5.43 -8.79
CA SER A 55 1.09 6.25 -8.84
C SER A 55 0.78 6.69 -10.27
N ALA A 56 -0.47 6.60 -10.67
CA ALA A 56 -0.98 7.01 -11.98
C ALA A 56 -2.50 6.93 -11.96
N THR A 57 -3.20 7.64 -12.82
CA THR A 57 -4.65 7.46 -12.97
C THR A 57 -4.96 6.08 -13.52
N ASN A 58 -4.25 5.65 -14.56
CA ASN A 58 -4.45 4.34 -15.20
C ASN A 58 -3.14 3.53 -15.26
N GLY A 59 -3.28 2.19 -15.20
CA GLY A 59 -2.18 1.26 -15.40
C GLY A 59 -1.34 0.95 -14.15
N LYS A 60 -1.65 1.50 -12.97
CA LYS A 60 -0.94 1.23 -11.70
C LYS A 60 -0.77 -0.26 -11.45
N THR A 61 -1.88 -0.99 -11.39
CA THR A 61 -1.90 -2.43 -11.08
C THR A 61 -1.14 -3.26 -12.11
N THR A 62 -1.30 -2.94 -13.40
CA THR A 62 -0.57 -3.63 -14.46
C THR A 62 0.93 -3.41 -14.33
N THR A 63 1.35 -2.16 -14.17
CA THR A 63 2.77 -1.81 -14.00
C THR A 63 3.37 -2.48 -12.76
N ALA A 64 2.67 -2.43 -11.64
CA ALA A 64 3.11 -3.07 -10.40
C ALA A 64 3.22 -4.60 -10.55
N SER A 65 2.26 -5.23 -11.23
CA SER A 65 2.29 -6.67 -11.48
C SER A 65 3.45 -7.07 -12.39
N MET A 66 3.72 -6.31 -13.44
CA MET A 66 4.86 -6.53 -14.33
C MET A 66 6.19 -6.41 -13.58
N LEU A 67 6.36 -5.35 -12.79
CA LEU A 67 7.55 -5.19 -11.96
C LEU A 67 7.70 -6.29 -10.92
N ALA A 68 6.61 -6.69 -10.26
CA ALA A 68 6.63 -7.80 -9.31
C ALA A 68 7.07 -9.12 -9.97
N SER A 69 6.62 -9.38 -11.20
CA SER A 69 7.04 -10.57 -11.97
C SER A 69 8.52 -10.52 -12.32
N ILE A 70 9.01 -9.38 -12.81
CA ILE A 70 10.44 -9.19 -13.12
C ILE A 70 11.31 -9.39 -11.87
N LEU A 71 10.88 -8.84 -10.73
CA LEU A 71 11.59 -9.01 -9.46
C LEU A 71 11.56 -10.47 -8.99
N ALA A 72 10.44 -11.16 -9.15
CA ALA A 72 10.30 -12.58 -8.81
C ALA A 72 11.25 -13.47 -9.63
N ASP A 73 11.40 -13.20 -10.92
CA ASP A 73 12.36 -13.91 -11.80
C ASP A 73 13.82 -13.72 -11.34
N GLN A 74 14.10 -12.63 -10.61
CA GLN A 74 15.38 -12.36 -9.99
C GLN A 74 15.48 -12.92 -8.54
N GLY A 75 14.51 -13.72 -8.09
CA GLY A 75 14.44 -14.25 -6.72
C GLY A 75 14.09 -13.21 -5.67
N ARG A 76 13.54 -12.05 -6.06
CA ARG A 76 13.12 -10.96 -5.17
C ARG A 76 11.61 -10.99 -5.01
N HIS A 77 11.14 -10.98 -3.79
CA HIS A 77 9.71 -11.03 -3.47
C HIS A 77 9.33 -9.82 -2.60
N PRO A 78 9.01 -8.68 -3.22
CA PRO A 78 8.68 -7.48 -2.47
C PRO A 78 7.35 -7.62 -1.75
N VAL A 79 7.23 -6.95 -0.60
CA VAL A 79 5.94 -6.68 0.04
C VAL A 79 5.10 -5.83 -0.91
N HIS A 80 3.92 -6.31 -1.28
CA HIS A 80 3.12 -5.72 -2.35
C HIS A 80 1.63 -5.69 -2.03
N ASN A 81 0.99 -4.54 -2.14
CA ASN A 81 -0.45 -4.39 -1.95
C ASN A 81 -1.25 -4.82 -3.20
N ARG A 82 -1.21 -6.13 -3.48
CA ARG A 82 -1.97 -6.75 -4.57
C ARG A 82 -3.45 -6.40 -4.43
N SER A 83 -4.33 -6.64 -5.25
CA SER A 83 -5.79 -6.46 -5.09
C SER A 83 -6.31 -5.01 -5.19
N GLY A 84 -5.57 -4.08 -5.80
CA GLY A 84 -6.06 -2.72 -6.06
C GLY A 84 -6.36 -1.89 -4.80
N SER A 85 -5.82 -2.28 -3.65
CA SER A 85 -5.93 -1.51 -2.41
C SER A 85 -4.85 -0.44 -2.35
N ASN A 86 -5.02 0.61 -3.13
CA ASN A 86 -4.05 1.68 -3.41
C ASN A 86 -4.08 2.86 -2.43
N MET A 87 -4.76 2.70 -1.30
CA MET A 87 -4.84 3.71 -0.24
C MET A 87 -3.94 3.35 0.95
N THR A 88 -3.74 4.28 1.86
CA THR A 88 -2.89 4.13 3.06
C THR A 88 -3.14 2.82 3.82
N TRP A 89 -4.40 2.41 3.99
CA TRP A 89 -4.72 1.15 4.69
C TRP A 89 -4.39 -0.11 3.90
N GLY A 90 -4.34 -0.04 2.57
CA GLY A 90 -3.87 -1.15 1.74
C GLY A 90 -2.38 -1.37 1.90
N VAL A 91 -1.61 -0.30 1.89
CA VAL A 91 -0.17 -0.32 2.21
C VAL A 91 0.07 -0.86 3.61
N ALA A 92 -0.71 -0.39 4.61
CA ALA A 92 -0.62 -0.89 5.98
C ALA A 92 -0.95 -2.38 6.09
N THR A 93 -1.94 -2.88 5.32
CA THR A 93 -2.27 -4.30 5.28
C THR A 93 -1.13 -5.13 4.70
N ALA A 94 -0.56 -4.71 3.57
CA ALA A 94 0.56 -5.41 2.94
C ALA A 94 1.77 -5.49 3.89
N LEU A 95 2.15 -4.37 4.49
CA LEU A 95 3.23 -4.33 5.49
C LEU A 95 2.95 -5.19 6.73
N LEU A 96 1.68 -5.36 7.08
CA LEU A 96 1.26 -6.18 8.20
C LEU A 96 1.30 -7.67 7.89
N GLU A 97 0.85 -8.08 6.70
CA GLU A 97 0.57 -9.47 6.36
C GLU A 97 1.70 -10.15 5.59
N GLU A 98 2.42 -9.41 4.77
CA GLU A 98 3.52 -9.94 3.97
C GLU A 98 4.87 -9.81 4.68
N LYS A 99 5.81 -10.63 4.26
CA LYS A 99 7.20 -10.60 4.76
C LYS A 99 8.13 -10.27 3.60
N GLY A 100 9.02 -9.35 3.81
CA GLY A 100 10.01 -8.94 2.83
C GLY A 100 10.86 -7.79 3.36
N ASP A 101 11.97 -7.57 2.73
CA ASP A 101 12.91 -6.49 3.02
C ASP A 101 12.87 -5.37 1.96
N GLU A 102 11.98 -5.51 0.98
CA GLU A 102 11.73 -4.57 -0.10
C GLU A 102 10.22 -4.35 -0.26
N GLY A 103 9.80 -3.13 -0.60
CA GLY A 103 8.41 -2.78 -0.84
C GLY A 103 8.13 -2.38 -2.29
N LEU A 104 6.97 -2.79 -2.81
CA LEU A 104 6.43 -2.36 -4.10
C LEU A 104 4.95 -2.03 -3.90
N PHE A 105 4.59 -0.76 -3.89
CA PHE A 105 3.24 -0.34 -3.54
C PHE A 105 2.59 0.47 -4.65
N GLU A 106 1.37 0.08 -5.01
CA GLU A 106 0.45 0.92 -5.74
C GLU A 106 -0.14 1.96 -4.78
N VAL A 107 -0.11 3.22 -5.15
CA VAL A 107 -0.67 4.29 -4.34
C VAL A 107 -1.51 5.21 -5.21
N ASP A 108 -2.72 5.47 -4.77
CA ASP A 108 -3.61 6.43 -5.40
C ASP A 108 -3.04 7.85 -5.23
N GLU A 109 -3.23 8.69 -6.21
CA GLU A 109 -2.62 10.01 -6.34
C GLU A 109 -2.86 10.87 -5.10
N ALA A 110 -4.08 10.86 -4.57
CA ALA A 110 -4.45 11.64 -3.38
C ALA A 110 -3.76 11.14 -2.09
N TRP A 111 -3.33 9.88 -2.06
CA TRP A 111 -2.65 9.29 -0.90
C TRP A 111 -1.13 9.26 -1.04
N LEU A 112 -0.61 9.58 -2.23
CA LEU A 112 0.82 9.55 -2.52
C LEU A 112 1.64 10.45 -1.58
N PRO A 113 1.25 11.70 -1.28
CA PRO A 113 2.03 12.56 -0.38
C PRO A 113 2.11 11.97 1.04
N GLU A 114 1.00 11.43 1.57
CA GLU A 114 0.98 10.84 2.90
C GLU A 114 1.84 9.58 2.97
N VAL A 115 1.66 8.64 2.03
CA VAL A 115 2.40 7.38 2.00
C VAL A 115 3.89 7.63 1.77
N SER A 116 4.24 8.56 0.89
CA SER A 116 5.63 8.95 0.61
C SER A 116 6.32 9.51 1.86
N ARG A 117 5.67 10.40 2.59
CA ARG A 117 6.20 10.96 3.82
C ARG A 117 6.47 9.89 4.89
N ARG A 118 5.60 8.87 5.01
CA ARG A 118 5.69 7.79 5.99
C ARG A 118 6.72 6.73 5.63
N LEU A 119 6.75 6.28 4.38
CA LEU A 119 7.64 5.21 3.92
C LEU A 119 9.02 5.72 3.52
N LYS A 120 9.13 7.00 3.13
CA LYS A 120 10.36 7.58 2.57
C LYS A 120 10.92 6.68 1.46
N PRO A 121 10.17 6.48 0.37
CA PRO A 121 10.51 5.49 -0.65
C PRO A 121 11.83 5.84 -1.33
N ARG A 122 12.51 4.82 -1.81
CA ARG A 122 13.71 4.98 -2.63
C ARG A 122 13.38 5.47 -4.05
N THR A 123 12.21 5.07 -4.55
CA THR A 123 11.77 5.37 -5.92
C THR A 123 10.28 5.68 -5.92
N ILE A 124 9.89 6.68 -6.67
CA ILE A 124 8.49 6.97 -7.01
C ILE A 124 8.39 6.94 -8.53
N LEU A 125 7.52 6.09 -9.04
CA LEU A 125 7.16 6.02 -10.44
C LEU A 125 5.82 6.73 -10.62
N LEU A 126 5.86 7.87 -11.30
CA LEU A 126 4.67 8.62 -11.67
C LEU A 126 4.30 8.29 -13.12
N GLY A 127 3.09 7.81 -13.31
CA GLY A 127 2.51 7.60 -14.63
C GLY A 127 1.63 8.78 -15.05
N ASN A 128 0.59 8.48 -15.83
CA ASN A 128 -0.33 9.49 -16.33
C ASN A 128 -1.27 10.03 -15.24
N LEU A 129 -1.60 11.31 -15.34
CA LEU A 129 -2.66 11.96 -14.59
C LEU A 129 -3.73 12.40 -15.57
N PHE A 130 -4.95 11.84 -15.44
CA PHE A 130 -6.10 12.18 -16.28
C PHE A 130 -7.27 12.68 -15.44
N ARG A 131 -8.16 13.43 -16.06
CA ARG A 131 -9.39 13.97 -15.45
C ARG A 131 -10.45 12.93 -15.07
N ASP A 132 -10.18 11.64 -15.19
CA ASP A 132 -11.16 10.56 -15.05
C ASP A 132 -11.73 10.39 -13.63
N GLN A 133 -11.21 11.11 -12.64
CA GLN A 133 -11.61 10.99 -11.24
C GLN A 133 -12.06 12.31 -10.61
N LEU A 134 -12.56 13.23 -11.42
CA LEU A 134 -13.08 14.53 -10.95
C LEU A 134 -14.12 14.41 -9.82
N ASP A 135 -14.99 13.39 -9.90
CA ASP A 135 -15.98 13.10 -8.84
C ASP A 135 -15.36 12.76 -7.48
N ARG A 136 -14.08 12.41 -7.48
CA ARG A 136 -13.35 11.95 -6.30
C ARG A 136 -12.41 12.99 -5.72
N TYR A 137 -11.77 13.80 -6.58
CA TYR A 137 -10.64 14.66 -6.20
C TYR A 137 -10.77 16.11 -6.64
N GLY A 138 -11.82 16.47 -7.37
CA GLY A 138 -11.98 17.79 -7.92
C GLY A 138 -11.08 18.05 -9.14
N GLU A 139 -10.44 19.19 -9.20
CA GLU A 139 -9.61 19.57 -10.34
C GLU A 139 -8.23 18.87 -10.32
N THR A 140 -7.70 18.56 -11.50
CA THR A 140 -6.38 17.90 -11.69
C THR A 140 -5.24 18.75 -11.12
N GLU A 141 -5.41 20.05 -11.13
CA GLU A 141 -4.46 21.01 -10.58
C GLU A 141 -4.23 20.83 -9.08
N MET A 142 -5.26 20.40 -8.34
CA MET A 142 -5.15 20.11 -6.90
C MET A 142 -4.33 18.85 -6.58
N LEU A 143 -4.09 18.00 -7.57
CA LEU A 143 -3.27 16.79 -7.42
C LEU A 143 -1.81 17.03 -7.81
N ALA A 144 -1.52 18.13 -8.51
CA ALA A 144 -0.20 18.43 -9.03
C ALA A 144 0.66 19.26 -8.05
N ASP A 145 0.02 19.93 -7.05
CA ASP A 145 0.69 20.68 -5.97
C ASP A 145 1.09 19.75 -4.80
#